data_f81f985eb41c31dc8c2e2735059d8fa5
#
_entry.id   f81f985eb41c31dc8c2e2735059d8fa5
#
_cell.length_a   1.000
_cell.length_b   1.000
_cell.length_c   1.000
_cell.angle_alpha   90.00
_cell.angle_beta   90.00
_cell.angle_gamma   90.00
#
_symmetry.space_group_name_H-M   'P 1'
#
loop_
_entity.id
_entity.type
_entity.pdbx_description
1 polymer ?
#
loop_
_entity_poly.entity_id
_entity_poly.type
_entity_poly.pdbx_seq_one_letter_code
_entity_poly.pdbx_strand_id
1 'polypeptide(L)'
;MQIVPLETHSSARLYLTPCDSFRAAESGLRFEQLTPRQIADFESDGRVDEAFVYGDHVSNALGIALYDARGEMCAVAGATDNGEYLWELGINSFSDGHGYGAALIAEISRKVIDMGKVPFYNTELSHMASLRVALKAGFVPGFCELRSEKV
;
A
#
# COMPACT_ATOMS: atom_id res chain seq x y z
N MET A 1 -32.82 -20.59 -28.20
CA MET A 1 -31.49 -20.35 -27.57
C MET A 1 -31.72 -19.64 -26.25
N GLN A 2 -31.54 -20.35 -25.15
CA GLN A 2 -31.74 -19.80 -23.82
C GLN A 2 -30.41 -19.15 -23.41
N ILE A 3 -30.38 -17.84 -23.31
CA ILE A 3 -29.22 -17.12 -22.78
C ILE A 3 -29.26 -17.34 -21.26
N VAL A 4 -28.42 -18.24 -20.76
CA VAL A 4 -28.18 -18.37 -19.32
C VAL A 4 -27.35 -17.15 -18.91
N PRO A 5 -27.83 -16.31 -17.97
CA PRO A 5 -26.99 -15.24 -17.44
C PRO A 5 -25.76 -15.88 -16.81
N LEU A 6 -24.58 -15.56 -17.31
CA LEU A 6 -23.35 -15.85 -16.63
C LEU A 6 -23.31 -14.92 -15.42
N GLU A 7 -23.49 -15.48 -14.22
CA GLU A 7 -23.17 -14.74 -13.01
C GLU A 7 -21.65 -14.52 -13.02
N THR A 8 -21.26 -13.29 -13.25
CA THR A 8 -19.86 -12.88 -13.22
C THR A 8 -19.66 -11.93 -12.06
N HIS A 9 -18.75 -12.25 -11.16
CA HIS A 9 -18.19 -11.25 -10.28
C HIS A 9 -17.18 -10.41 -11.05
N SER A 10 -17.45 -9.13 -11.14
CA SER A 10 -16.50 -8.18 -11.74
C SER A 10 -15.95 -7.25 -10.67
N SER A 11 -14.64 -7.10 -10.65
CA SER A 11 -13.96 -6.11 -9.82
C SER A 11 -13.17 -5.16 -10.71
N ALA A 12 -13.12 -3.89 -10.31
CA ALA A 12 -12.32 -2.88 -10.97
C ALA A 12 -11.24 -2.40 -10.00
N ARG A 13 -9.98 -2.51 -10.40
CA ARG A 13 -8.83 -2.08 -9.64
C ARG A 13 -8.10 -0.95 -10.33
N LEU A 14 -7.73 0.05 -9.55
CA LEU A 14 -6.93 1.18 -10.00
C LEU A 14 -5.50 1.01 -9.49
N TYR A 15 -4.55 1.12 -10.41
CA TYR A 15 -3.13 1.10 -10.13
C TYR A 15 -2.59 2.52 -10.21
N LEU A 16 -1.98 2.98 -9.12
CA LEU A 16 -1.44 4.33 -8.99
C LEU A 16 0.07 4.25 -8.78
N THR A 17 0.77 5.24 -9.29
CA THR A 17 2.23 5.38 -9.16
C THR A 17 2.56 6.84 -8.84
N PRO A 18 3.71 7.13 -8.22
CA PRO A 18 4.15 8.50 -8.05
C PRO A 18 4.28 9.21 -9.40
N CYS A 19 3.89 10.48 -9.46
CA CYS A 19 4.12 11.29 -10.67
C CYS A 19 5.61 11.66 -10.79
N ASP A 20 6.03 12.10 -11.97
CA ASP A 20 7.43 12.46 -12.25
C ASP A 20 7.97 13.56 -11.33
N SER A 21 7.09 14.42 -10.82
CA SER A 21 7.42 15.47 -9.86
C SER A 21 7.23 15.09 -8.41
N PHE A 22 7.01 13.80 -8.14
CA PHE A 22 6.80 13.31 -6.78
C PHE A 22 7.94 13.72 -5.84
N ARG A 23 7.57 14.29 -4.71
CA ARG A 23 8.45 14.57 -3.58
C ARG A 23 7.70 14.23 -2.30
N ALA A 24 8.30 13.40 -1.46
CA ALA A 24 7.76 13.15 -0.13
C ALA A 24 7.80 14.44 0.68
N ALA A 25 6.68 14.83 1.26
CA ALA A 25 6.63 15.99 2.14
C ALA A 25 7.42 15.71 3.43
N GLU A 26 8.18 16.69 3.89
CA GLU A 26 8.74 16.65 5.24
C GLU A 26 7.60 16.82 6.24
N SER A 27 7.40 15.80 7.07
CA SER A 27 6.22 15.74 7.94
C SER A 27 6.52 16.05 9.41
N GLY A 28 7.79 16.07 9.81
CA GLY A 28 8.19 16.11 11.22
C GLY A 28 7.73 14.90 12.05
N LEU A 29 7.18 13.89 11.39
CA LEU A 29 6.70 12.66 12.00
C LEU A 29 7.85 11.67 12.22
N ARG A 30 7.72 10.83 13.23
CA ARG A 30 8.71 9.81 13.52
C ARG A 30 8.40 8.53 12.73
N PHE A 31 9.25 8.24 11.75
CA PHE A 31 9.24 7.00 11.01
C PHE A 31 10.35 6.06 11.50
N GLU A 32 10.05 4.78 11.54
CA GLU A 32 11.00 3.74 11.91
C GLU A 32 10.96 2.62 10.87
N GLN A 33 12.12 2.29 10.31
CA GLN A 33 12.23 1.15 9.41
C GLN A 33 12.24 -0.14 10.23
N LEU A 34 11.37 -1.06 9.84
CA LEU A 34 11.21 -2.33 10.50
C LEU A 34 12.27 -3.35 10.06
N THR A 35 12.73 -4.14 10.99
CA THR A 35 13.56 -5.31 10.70
C THR A 35 12.71 -6.44 10.11
N PRO A 36 13.31 -7.40 9.37
CA PRO A 36 12.59 -8.57 8.87
C PRO A 36 11.85 -9.35 9.96
N ARG A 37 12.42 -9.40 11.19
CA ARG A 37 11.79 -10.05 12.32
C ARG A 37 10.52 -9.32 12.76
N GLN A 38 10.57 -8.00 12.88
CA GLN A 38 9.40 -7.19 13.24
C GLN A 38 8.29 -7.32 12.18
N ILE A 39 8.65 -7.37 10.91
CA ILE A 39 7.67 -7.62 9.83
C ILE A 39 7.03 -9.01 10.00
N ALA A 40 7.81 -10.05 10.28
CA ALA A 40 7.30 -11.39 10.51
C ALA A 40 6.37 -11.48 11.74
N ASP A 41 6.68 -10.73 12.80
CA ASP A 41 5.85 -10.70 14.03
C ASP A 41 4.43 -10.16 13.76
N PHE A 42 4.23 -9.35 12.71
CA PHE A 42 2.90 -8.85 12.31
C PHE A 42 2.00 -9.91 11.67
N GLU A 43 2.51 -11.05 11.23
CA GLU A 43 1.69 -12.11 10.62
C GLU A 43 0.55 -12.57 11.53
N SER A 44 0.77 -12.54 12.83
CA SER A 44 -0.24 -12.89 13.84
C SER A 44 -1.09 -11.72 14.33
N ASP A 45 -0.81 -10.50 13.92
CA ASP A 45 -1.58 -9.30 14.29
C ASP A 45 -2.70 -9.04 13.28
N GLY A 46 -3.91 -9.42 13.62
CA GLY A 46 -5.08 -9.25 12.76
C GLY A 46 -5.46 -7.81 12.42
N ARG A 47 -4.74 -6.79 12.95
CA ARG A 47 -4.91 -5.40 12.56
C ARG A 47 -4.05 -5.03 11.36
N VAL A 48 -3.09 -5.89 10.99
CA VAL A 48 -2.14 -5.67 9.91
C VAL A 48 -2.38 -6.72 8.82
N ASP A 49 -3.32 -6.42 7.94
CA ASP A 49 -3.79 -7.31 6.89
C ASP A 49 -3.53 -6.78 5.46
N GLU A 50 -3.15 -5.51 5.33
CA GLU A 50 -2.88 -4.87 4.04
C GLU A 50 -1.43 -4.44 3.86
N ALA A 51 -0.72 -4.08 4.94
CA ALA A 51 0.66 -3.59 4.87
C ALA A 51 1.65 -4.66 4.40
N PHE A 52 1.43 -5.91 4.79
CA PHE A 52 2.32 -7.03 4.49
C PHE A 52 1.55 -8.21 3.91
N VAL A 53 2.21 -8.95 3.05
CA VAL A 53 1.70 -10.21 2.49
C VAL A 53 2.60 -11.35 2.96
N TYR A 54 2.00 -12.43 3.40
CA TYR A 54 2.70 -13.61 3.89
C TYR A 54 2.39 -14.84 3.02
N GLY A 55 3.39 -15.63 2.73
CA GLY A 55 3.27 -16.82 1.90
C GLY A 55 4.61 -17.27 1.32
N ASP A 56 4.65 -18.46 0.73
CA ASP A 56 5.87 -19.14 0.32
C ASP A 56 6.67 -18.45 -0.80
N HIS A 57 6.06 -17.54 -1.55
CA HIS A 57 6.67 -16.88 -2.70
C HIS A 57 6.58 -15.35 -2.62
N VAL A 58 6.34 -14.81 -1.44
CA VAL A 58 6.17 -13.37 -1.22
C VAL A 58 7.33 -12.83 -0.39
N SER A 59 7.90 -11.72 -0.83
CA SER A 59 8.95 -11.01 -0.13
C SER A 59 8.47 -9.61 0.27
N ASN A 60 8.29 -9.40 1.56
CA ASN A 60 8.15 -8.06 2.13
C ASN A 60 9.53 -7.40 2.19
N ALA A 61 9.87 -6.65 1.15
CA ALA A 61 11.21 -6.10 0.97
C ALA A 61 11.52 -4.92 1.90
N LEU A 62 10.48 -4.19 2.33
CA LEU A 62 10.61 -3.02 3.19
C LEU A 62 9.36 -2.89 4.07
N GLY A 63 9.56 -2.47 5.32
CA GLY A 63 8.48 -2.10 6.24
C GLY A 63 8.85 -0.82 6.98
N ILE A 64 7.88 0.07 7.16
CA ILE A 64 8.03 1.32 7.92
C ILE A 64 6.83 1.49 8.84
N ALA A 65 7.10 1.79 10.11
CA ALA A 65 6.10 2.19 11.08
C ALA A 65 6.16 3.69 11.35
N LEU A 66 5.00 4.27 11.63
CA LEU A 66 4.85 5.66 12.06
C LEU A 66 4.39 5.68 13.51
N TYR A 67 5.06 6.47 14.32
CA TYR A 67 4.76 6.62 15.74
C TYR A 67 4.39 8.05 16.09
N ASP A 68 3.47 8.20 17.03
CA ASP A 68 3.10 9.50 17.59
C ASP A 68 4.13 9.99 18.64
N ALA A 69 3.87 11.17 19.20
CA ALA A 69 4.73 11.78 20.23
C ALA A 69 4.78 10.97 21.53
N ARG A 70 3.82 10.08 21.76
CA ARG A 70 3.78 9.18 22.93
C ARG A 70 4.51 7.87 22.67
N GLY A 71 4.94 7.64 21.43
CA GLY A 71 5.60 6.40 21.03
C GLY A 71 4.63 5.28 20.67
N GLU A 72 3.35 5.60 20.44
CA GLU A 72 2.38 4.63 19.97
C GLU A 72 2.39 4.54 18.44
N MET A 73 2.30 3.32 17.92
CA MET A 73 2.25 3.07 16.49
C MET A 73 0.89 3.52 15.93
N CYS A 74 0.92 4.49 15.02
CA CYS A 74 -0.26 5.06 14.39
C CYS A 74 -0.60 4.44 13.05
N ALA A 75 0.42 3.96 12.34
CA ALA A 75 0.28 3.30 11.05
C ALA A 75 1.52 2.47 10.73
N VAL A 76 1.35 1.49 9.85
CA VAL A 76 2.42 0.67 9.31
C VAL A 76 2.23 0.48 7.82
N ALA A 77 3.30 0.56 7.04
CA ALA A 77 3.30 0.31 5.60
C ALA A 77 4.38 -0.69 5.22
N GLY A 78 4.10 -1.47 4.20
CA GLY A 78 5.00 -2.41 3.60
C GLY A 78 5.19 -2.18 2.11
N ALA A 79 6.32 -2.62 1.59
CA ALA A 79 6.57 -2.76 0.16
C ALA A 79 6.91 -4.22 -0.14
N THR A 80 6.09 -4.82 -0.99
CA THR A 80 6.24 -6.20 -1.44
C THR A 80 6.92 -6.23 -2.79
N ASP A 81 7.95 -7.07 -2.92
CA ASP A 81 8.66 -7.28 -4.17
C ASP A 81 7.80 -8.10 -5.14
N ASN A 82 7.25 -7.43 -6.14
CA ASN A 82 6.42 -8.04 -7.19
C ASN A 82 7.19 -8.23 -8.50
N GLY A 83 8.52 -8.16 -8.47
CA GLY A 83 9.38 -8.36 -9.62
C GLY A 83 10.56 -7.41 -9.67
N GLU A 84 11.27 -7.43 -10.80
CA GLU A 84 12.55 -6.73 -10.93
C GLU A 84 12.46 -5.22 -10.65
N TYR A 85 11.34 -4.58 -11.03
CA TYR A 85 11.21 -3.11 -10.97
C TYR A 85 10.06 -2.62 -10.10
N LEU A 86 8.98 -3.39 -9.95
CA LEU A 86 7.73 -2.93 -9.34
C LEU A 86 7.58 -3.48 -7.92
N TRP A 87 7.43 -2.58 -6.95
CA TRP A 87 7.13 -2.94 -5.57
C TRP A 87 5.75 -2.42 -5.16
N GLU A 88 4.89 -3.33 -4.75
CA GLU A 88 3.53 -3.01 -4.30
C GLU A 88 3.52 -2.50 -2.87
N LEU A 89 2.82 -1.38 -2.67
CA LEU A 89 2.69 -0.78 -1.35
C LEU A 89 1.36 -1.16 -0.71
N GLY A 90 1.42 -1.55 0.55
CA GLY A 90 0.27 -1.75 1.42
C GLY A 90 0.37 -0.93 2.69
N ILE A 91 -0.77 -0.63 3.33
CA ILE A 91 -0.83 0.18 4.54
C ILE A 91 -1.97 -0.22 5.45
N ASN A 92 -1.70 -0.23 6.75
CA ASN A 92 -2.71 -0.23 7.80
C ASN A 92 -2.57 1.02 8.67
N SER A 93 -3.66 1.75 8.85
CA SER A 93 -3.73 2.92 9.73
C SER A 93 -4.58 2.59 10.96
N PHE A 94 -4.05 2.91 12.14
CA PHE A 94 -4.72 2.67 13.43
C PHE A 94 -5.35 3.94 14.01
N SER A 95 -5.14 5.08 13.35
CA SER A 95 -5.65 6.39 13.75
C SER A 95 -6.14 7.16 12.54
N ASP A 96 -7.42 7.49 12.52
CA ASP A 96 -8.03 8.23 11.41
C ASP A 96 -7.90 9.75 11.56
N GLY A 97 -7.98 10.45 10.43
CA GLY A 97 -8.13 11.91 10.39
C GLY A 97 -6.84 12.72 10.54
N HIS A 98 -5.68 12.10 10.75
CA HIS A 98 -4.41 12.80 10.96
C HIS A 98 -3.51 12.87 9.71
N GLY A 99 -3.91 12.27 8.59
CA GLY A 99 -3.09 12.21 7.38
C GLY A 99 -1.88 11.28 7.46
N TYR A 100 -1.80 10.45 8.50
CA TYR A 100 -0.67 9.53 8.73
C TYR A 100 -0.47 8.54 7.59
N GLY A 101 -1.57 8.02 7.02
CA GLY A 101 -1.50 7.12 5.89
C GLY A 101 -0.81 7.71 4.68
N ALA A 102 -1.18 8.92 4.29
CA ALA A 102 -0.56 9.60 3.14
C ALA A 102 0.91 9.93 3.40
N ALA A 103 1.25 10.40 4.60
CA ALA A 103 2.62 10.69 4.99
C ALA A 103 3.50 9.42 4.97
N LEU A 104 2.96 8.30 5.46
CA LEU A 104 3.68 7.04 5.50
C LEU A 104 3.87 6.43 4.10
N ILE A 105 2.84 6.48 3.25
CA ILE A 105 2.98 6.06 1.85
C ILE A 105 4.00 6.93 1.10
N ALA A 106 4.02 8.23 1.34
CA ALA A 106 5.03 9.12 0.74
C ALA A 106 6.46 8.73 1.21
N GLU A 107 6.64 8.47 2.50
CA GLU A 107 7.95 8.08 3.04
C GLU A 107 8.44 6.73 2.51
N ILE A 108 7.59 5.70 2.51
CA ILE A 108 7.99 4.39 1.97
C ILE A 108 8.27 4.46 0.47
N SER A 109 7.50 5.25 -0.27
CA SER A 109 7.72 5.47 -1.71
C SER A 109 9.07 6.11 -1.99
N ARG A 110 9.45 7.12 -1.21
CA ARG A 110 10.77 7.75 -1.32
C ARG A 110 11.88 6.72 -1.15
N LYS A 111 11.79 5.87 -0.12
CA LYS A 111 12.78 4.81 0.13
C LYS A 111 12.84 3.78 -0.99
N VAL A 112 11.69 3.36 -1.53
CA VAL A 112 11.61 2.43 -2.67
C VAL A 112 12.27 3.04 -3.90
N ILE A 113 12.01 4.32 -4.19
CA ILE A 113 12.64 5.05 -5.31
C ILE A 113 14.15 5.17 -5.11
N ASP A 114 14.61 5.49 -3.90
CA ASP A 114 16.04 5.57 -3.55
C ASP A 114 16.76 4.22 -3.75
N MET A 115 16.03 3.11 -3.66
CA MET A 115 16.53 1.76 -3.96
C MET A 115 16.49 1.41 -5.47
N GLY A 116 16.08 2.34 -6.33
CA GLY A 116 15.99 2.16 -7.78
C GLY A 116 14.77 1.35 -8.22
N LYS A 117 13.74 1.28 -7.39
CA LYS A 117 12.49 0.56 -7.69
C LYS A 117 11.35 1.54 -7.91
N VAL A 118 10.27 1.05 -8.51
CA VAL A 118 9.06 1.82 -8.77
C VAL A 118 7.97 1.38 -7.80
N PRO A 119 7.59 2.21 -6.84
CA PRO A 119 6.47 1.90 -5.96
C PRO A 119 5.15 2.04 -6.73
N PHE A 120 4.23 1.13 -6.49
CA PHE A 120 2.85 1.28 -6.97
C PHE A 120 1.85 0.93 -5.87
N TYR A 121 0.68 1.52 -5.97
CA TYR A 121 -0.43 1.34 -5.04
C TYR A 121 -1.64 0.80 -5.80
N ASN A 122 -2.23 -0.26 -5.31
CA ASN A 122 -3.36 -0.93 -5.95
C ASN A 122 -4.57 -0.88 -5.01
N THR A 123 -5.69 -0.39 -5.50
CA THR A 123 -6.94 -0.34 -4.73
C THR A 123 -8.16 -0.60 -5.60
N GLU A 124 -9.20 -1.13 -5.01
CA GLU A 124 -10.51 -1.17 -5.67
C GLU A 124 -11.07 0.24 -5.86
N LEU A 125 -11.73 0.49 -6.99
CA LEU A 125 -12.32 1.80 -7.29
C LEU A 125 -13.35 2.25 -6.24
N SER A 126 -14.01 1.31 -5.58
CA SER A 126 -14.97 1.57 -4.51
C SER A 126 -14.33 1.92 -3.17
N HIS A 127 -13.03 1.60 -2.99
CA HIS A 127 -12.33 1.82 -1.73
C HIS A 127 -11.80 3.26 -1.62
N MET A 128 -12.71 4.20 -1.39
CA MET A 128 -12.43 5.64 -1.41
C MET A 128 -11.39 6.08 -0.38
N ALA A 129 -11.29 5.40 0.77
CA ALA A 129 -10.29 5.73 1.79
C ALA A 129 -8.87 5.48 1.29
N SER A 130 -8.61 4.31 0.72
CA SER A 130 -7.32 3.97 0.10
C SER A 130 -6.98 4.88 -1.06
N LEU A 131 -7.95 5.18 -1.93
CA LEU A 131 -7.74 6.09 -3.06
C LEU A 131 -7.33 7.49 -2.58
N ARG A 132 -7.97 8.01 -1.54
CA ARG A 132 -7.60 9.32 -0.94
C ARG A 132 -6.19 9.31 -0.36
N VAL A 133 -5.77 8.24 0.27
CA VAL A 133 -4.41 8.09 0.80
C VAL A 133 -3.38 8.18 -0.33
N ALA A 134 -3.58 7.42 -1.41
CA ALA A 134 -2.68 7.42 -2.55
C ALA A 134 -2.59 8.81 -3.22
N LEU A 135 -3.72 9.44 -3.51
CA LEU A 135 -3.75 10.78 -4.13
C LEU A 135 -3.11 11.85 -3.24
N LYS A 136 -3.36 11.82 -1.92
CA LYS A 136 -2.71 12.75 -0.97
C LYS A 136 -1.21 12.50 -0.84
N ALA A 137 -0.77 11.27 -1.00
CA ALA A 137 0.65 10.92 -1.02
C ALA A 137 1.38 11.39 -2.30
N GLY A 138 0.66 11.89 -3.31
CA GLY A 138 1.24 12.35 -4.56
C GLY A 138 1.25 11.32 -5.67
N PHE A 139 0.46 10.27 -5.54
CA PHE A 139 0.26 9.27 -6.57
C PHE A 139 -0.75 9.75 -7.62
N VAL A 140 -0.60 9.25 -8.83
CA VAL A 140 -1.53 9.48 -9.94
C VAL A 140 -1.97 8.14 -10.52
N PRO A 141 -3.18 8.05 -11.09
CA PRO A 141 -3.61 6.84 -11.78
C PRO A 141 -2.70 6.51 -12.96
N GLY A 142 -2.21 5.28 -13.01
CA GLY A 142 -1.44 4.74 -14.12
C GLY A 142 -2.31 3.95 -15.09
N PHE A 143 -3.03 2.96 -14.57
CA PHE A 143 -3.97 2.14 -15.36
C PHE A 143 -5.07 1.55 -14.48
N CYS A 144 -6.11 1.04 -15.13
CA CYS A 144 -7.20 0.33 -14.48
C CYS A 144 -7.28 -1.10 -15.03
N GLU A 145 -7.50 -2.04 -14.15
CA GLU A 145 -7.72 -3.45 -14.48
C GLU A 145 -9.17 -3.82 -14.17
N LEU A 146 -9.84 -4.43 -15.16
CA LEU A 146 -11.14 -5.05 -14.96
C LEU A 146 -10.97 -6.56 -14.92
N ARG A 147 -11.40 -7.17 -13.83
CA ARG A 147 -11.41 -8.63 -13.66
C ARG A 147 -12.84 -9.13 -13.64
N SER A 148 -13.11 -10.17 -14.40
CA SER A 148 -14.36 -10.94 -14.33
C SER A 148 -14.04 -12.40 -14.05
N GLU A 149 -14.66 -12.96 -13.04
CA GLU A 149 -14.56 -14.38 -12.72
C GLU A 149 -15.91 -15.04 -13.00
N LYS A 150 -15.87 -16.24 -13.60
CA LYS A 150 -17.06 -17.06 -13.69
C LYS A 150 -17.36 -17.63 -12.30
N VAL A 151 -18.57 -17.42 -11.86
CA VAL A 151 -19.10 -18.06 -10.66
C VAL A 151 -19.55 -19.48 -10.98
#